data_a41cec72815ba5f042c3a7deb36c810f
#
_entry.id   a41cec72815ba5f042c3a7deb36c810f
#
_cell.length_a   1.000
_cell.length_b   1.000
_cell.length_c   1.000
_cell.angle_alpha   90.00
_cell.angle_beta   90.00
_cell.angle_gamma   90.00
#
_symmetry.space_group_name_H-M   'P 1'
#
loop_
_entity.id
_entity.type
_entity.pdbx_description
1 polymer ?
#
loop_
_entity_poly.entity_id
_entity_poly.type
_entity_poly.pdbx_seq_one_letter_code
_entity_poly.pdbx_strand_id
1 'polypeptide(L)'
;LRSKAEPQADGSYEITGNKIFISAGEHGMTENIVHLVLARLPDAPVGSKGISLFAVPKFKVNADGSIGERNPIFCGALEHKMGIHGNATAQINIDGAIGSLVGQPNKGLAAMFVMMNAARLGVGNQSLGLTEVAYQNALAYAKDRIQMRSLSGAKAKDKPADPIIVHPDVRKMLLTAKAYAEGGRALAIYCAMLLDKELHHTDEKVRKDSGEML
;
A
#
# COMPACT_ATOMS: atom_id res chain seq x y z
N LEU A 1 -15.42 -11.04 7.80
CA LEU A 1 -15.39 -11.35 6.39
C LEU A 1 -16.66 -12.10 5.99
N ARG A 2 -17.39 -11.59 4.98
CA ARG A 2 -18.69 -12.15 4.52
C ARG A 2 -18.55 -12.95 3.21
N SER A 3 -17.46 -12.75 2.45
CA SER A 3 -17.25 -13.48 1.20
C SER A 3 -17.08 -14.98 1.46
N LYS A 4 -17.70 -15.79 0.62
CA LYS A 4 -17.72 -17.26 0.69
C LYS A 4 -17.02 -17.85 -0.53
N ALA A 5 -16.51 -19.05 -0.39
CA ALA A 5 -15.94 -19.85 -1.46
C ALA A 5 -16.42 -21.30 -1.32
N GLU A 6 -17.23 -21.74 -2.28
CA GLU A 6 -17.81 -23.07 -2.32
C GLU A 6 -16.96 -23.97 -3.24
N PRO A 7 -16.45 -25.11 -2.75
CA PRO A 7 -15.63 -26.02 -3.56
C PRO A 7 -16.46 -26.65 -4.68
N GLN A 8 -15.87 -26.79 -5.87
CA GLN A 8 -16.45 -27.37 -7.05
C GLN A 8 -15.84 -28.78 -7.32
N ALA A 9 -16.54 -29.60 -8.08
CA ALA A 9 -16.12 -30.99 -8.38
C ALA A 9 -14.79 -31.08 -9.16
N ASP A 10 -14.42 -30.02 -9.90
CA ASP A 10 -13.19 -29.92 -10.68
C ASP A 10 -11.98 -29.38 -9.87
N GLY A 11 -12.16 -29.13 -8.56
CA GLY A 11 -11.12 -28.57 -7.69
C GLY A 11 -11.04 -27.04 -7.71
N SER A 12 -11.85 -26.35 -8.49
CA SER A 12 -12.02 -24.91 -8.43
C SER A 12 -12.96 -24.50 -7.29
N TYR A 13 -13.17 -23.19 -7.12
CA TYR A 13 -14.05 -22.64 -6.10
C TYR A 13 -14.95 -21.57 -6.72
N GLU A 14 -16.22 -21.64 -6.40
CA GLU A 14 -17.18 -20.59 -6.71
C GLU A 14 -17.19 -19.56 -5.58
N ILE A 15 -16.88 -18.31 -5.89
CA ILE A 15 -16.69 -17.25 -4.91
C ILE A 15 -17.80 -16.21 -5.02
N THR A 16 -18.38 -15.86 -3.87
CA THR A 16 -19.44 -14.85 -3.77
C THR A 16 -19.15 -13.84 -2.68
N GLY A 17 -19.43 -12.56 -2.96
CA GLY A 17 -19.31 -11.47 -1.99
C GLY A 17 -18.92 -10.14 -2.62
N ASN A 18 -18.63 -9.17 -1.76
CA ASN A 18 -18.24 -7.82 -2.18
C ASN A 18 -16.91 -7.44 -1.54
N LYS A 19 -16.14 -6.63 -2.26
CA LYS A 19 -14.91 -6.00 -1.79
C LYS A 19 -14.98 -4.51 -2.10
N ILE A 20 -14.48 -3.69 -1.21
CA ILE A 20 -14.45 -2.22 -1.35
C ILE A 20 -13.02 -1.72 -1.25
N PHE A 21 -12.78 -0.51 -1.73
CA PHE A 21 -11.46 0.14 -1.75
C PHE A 21 -10.37 -0.65 -2.47
N ILE A 22 -10.73 -1.31 -3.59
CA ILE A 22 -9.77 -2.10 -4.34
C ILE A 22 -9.04 -1.19 -5.33
N SER A 23 -7.79 -0.88 -5.04
CA SER A 23 -6.91 -0.11 -5.92
C SER A 23 -6.70 -0.85 -7.23
N ALA A 24 -6.86 -0.14 -8.36
CA ALA A 24 -6.81 -0.72 -9.69
C ALA A 24 -7.72 -1.96 -9.86
N GLY A 25 -8.88 -1.95 -9.19
CA GLY A 25 -9.83 -3.07 -9.22
C GLY A 25 -10.48 -3.31 -10.58
N GLU A 26 -10.50 -2.30 -11.45
CA GLU A 26 -10.95 -2.39 -12.85
C GLU A 26 -10.14 -1.42 -13.70
N HIS A 27 -9.60 -1.89 -14.83
CA HIS A 27 -8.86 -1.09 -15.81
C HIS A 27 -8.75 -1.82 -17.16
N GLY A 28 -8.31 -1.09 -18.18
CA GLY A 28 -8.05 -1.62 -19.53
C GLY A 28 -6.56 -1.67 -19.90
N MET A 29 -5.63 -1.63 -18.92
CA MET A 29 -4.19 -1.59 -19.18
C MET A 29 -3.58 -2.96 -19.47
N THR A 30 -4.28 -4.04 -19.12
CA THR A 30 -3.88 -5.42 -19.33
C THR A 30 -5.03 -6.22 -19.91
N GLU A 31 -4.72 -7.33 -20.56
CA GLU A 31 -5.73 -8.23 -21.15
C GLU A 31 -6.60 -8.89 -20.09
N ASN A 32 -6.03 -9.16 -18.90
CA ASN A 32 -6.75 -9.74 -17.76
C ASN A 32 -6.34 -9.08 -16.45
N ILE A 33 -7.18 -9.22 -15.42
CA ILE A 33 -6.91 -8.83 -14.04
C ILE A 33 -7.13 -10.07 -13.18
N VAL A 34 -6.14 -10.44 -12.36
CA VAL A 34 -6.28 -11.52 -11.39
C VAL A 34 -6.41 -10.92 -9.99
N HIS A 35 -7.59 -11.05 -9.39
CA HIS A 35 -7.85 -10.58 -8.04
C HIS A 35 -7.42 -11.62 -7.01
N LEU A 36 -6.68 -11.20 -6.00
CA LEU A 36 -6.43 -12.00 -4.80
C LEU A 36 -7.55 -11.75 -3.79
N VAL A 37 -8.41 -12.74 -3.61
CA VAL A 37 -9.65 -12.59 -2.84
C VAL A 37 -9.59 -13.42 -1.56
N LEU A 38 -9.75 -12.78 -0.41
CA LEU A 38 -9.98 -13.48 0.84
C LEU A 38 -11.45 -13.88 0.96
N ALA A 39 -11.70 -15.18 1.21
CA ALA A 39 -13.03 -15.73 1.41
C ALA A 39 -13.00 -16.88 2.42
N ARG A 40 -14.19 -17.33 2.87
CA ARG A 40 -14.35 -18.45 3.80
C ARG A 40 -14.88 -19.66 3.08
N LEU A 41 -14.29 -20.81 3.40
CA LEU A 41 -14.85 -22.11 3.07
C LEU A 41 -16.07 -22.42 3.98
N PRO A 42 -16.97 -23.34 3.58
CA PRO A 42 -18.16 -23.69 4.36
C PRO A 42 -17.87 -24.06 5.81
N ASP A 43 -16.91 -24.95 6.02
CA ASP A 43 -16.55 -25.49 7.35
C ASP A 43 -15.37 -24.75 8.01
N ALA A 44 -15.09 -23.51 7.59
CA ALA A 44 -13.97 -22.74 8.08
C ALA A 44 -14.12 -22.32 9.54
N PRO A 45 -13.07 -22.41 10.37
CA PRO A 45 -13.09 -21.93 11.75
C PRO A 45 -13.52 -20.46 11.86
N VAL A 46 -14.17 -20.11 12.94
CA VAL A 46 -14.57 -18.72 13.22
C VAL A 46 -13.33 -17.82 13.38
N GLY A 47 -13.48 -16.55 13.02
CA GLY A 47 -12.41 -15.55 13.17
C GLY A 47 -11.40 -15.57 12.01
N SER A 48 -10.21 -15.02 12.24
CA SER A 48 -9.16 -14.88 11.23
C SER A 48 -8.55 -16.22 10.79
N LYS A 49 -8.63 -17.25 11.65
CA LYS A 49 -8.09 -18.59 11.38
C LYS A 49 -8.87 -19.37 10.33
N GLY A 50 -10.04 -18.93 9.91
CA GLY A 50 -10.86 -19.56 8.88
C GLY A 50 -10.87 -18.81 7.54
N ILE A 51 -9.87 -18.00 7.27
CA ILE A 51 -9.78 -17.22 6.03
C ILE A 51 -8.82 -17.90 5.06
N SER A 52 -9.30 -18.14 3.84
CA SER A 52 -8.52 -18.68 2.71
C SER A 52 -8.31 -17.60 1.64
N LEU A 53 -7.29 -17.75 0.82
CA LEU A 53 -6.96 -16.84 -0.28
C LEU A 53 -7.21 -17.53 -1.62
N PHE A 54 -7.82 -16.79 -2.55
CA PHE A 54 -8.16 -17.29 -3.87
C PHE A 54 -7.65 -16.35 -4.96
N ALA A 55 -7.14 -16.89 -6.04
CA ALA A 55 -6.87 -16.19 -7.28
C ALA A 55 -8.12 -16.24 -8.15
N VAL A 56 -8.71 -15.08 -8.43
CA VAL A 56 -9.97 -14.93 -9.17
C VAL A 56 -9.72 -14.06 -10.40
N PRO A 57 -9.58 -14.62 -11.60
CA PRO A 57 -9.36 -13.84 -12.81
C PRO A 57 -10.64 -13.15 -13.27
N LYS A 58 -10.51 -11.96 -13.85
CA LYS A 58 -11.61 -11.20 -14.50
C LYS A 58 -12.17 -11.95 -15.72
N PHE A 59 -11.31 -12.57 -16.48
CA PHE A 59 -11.64 -13.51 -17.54
C PHE A 59 -11.01 -14.85 -17.20
N LYS A 60 -11.78 -15.93 -17.37
CA LYS A 60 -11.25 -17.29 -17.16
C LYS A 60 -10.05 -17.52 -18.08
N VAL A 61 -9.11 -18.36 -17.64
CA VAL A 61 -7.94 -18.71 -18.44
C VAL A 61 -8.12 -20.15 -18.92
N ASN A 62 -8.04 -20.33 -20.25
CA ASN A 62 -8.15 -21.63 -20.89
C ASN A 62 -6.89 -22.48 -20.61
N ALA A 63 -6.96 -23.78 -20.89
CA ALA A 63 -5.84 -24.71 -20.65
C ALA A 63 -4.58 -24.37 -21.47
N ASP A 64 -4.73 -23.70 -22.60
CA ASP A 64 -3.64 -23.23 -23.47
C ASP A 64 -3.09 -21.86 -23.05
N GLY A 65 -3.62 -21.25 -21.96
CA GLY A 65 -3.24 -19.94 -21.46
C GLY A 65 -3.97 -18.77 -22.12
N SER A 66 -4.82 -19.00 -23.13
CA SER A 66 -5.60 -17.97 -23.77
C SER A 66 -6.71 -17.44 -22.85
N ILE A 67 -7.16 -16.22 -23.14
CA ILE A 67 -8.28 -15.60 -22.42
C ILE A 67 -9.59 -16.26 -22.84
N GLY A 68 -10.32 -16.74 -21.83
CA GLY A 68 -11.62 -17.37 -21.99
C GLY A 68 -12.79 -16.41 -21.77
N GLU A 69 -13.91 -16.93 -21.35
CA GLU A 69 -15.13 -16.17 -21.06
C GLU A 69 -15.00 -15.26 -19.84
N ARG A 70 -15.85 -14.25 -19.76
CA ARG A 70 -15.94 -13.36 -18.61
C ARG A 70 -16.35 -14.12 -17.37
N ASN A 71 -15.54 -13.96 -16.32
CA ASN A 71 -15.88 -14.47 -15.00
C ASN A 71 -16.85 -13.47 -14.31
N PRO A 72 -17.84 -13.94 -13.51
CA PRO A 72 -18.80 -13.06 -12.85
C PRO A 72 -18.18 -12.24 -11.70
N ILE A 73 -17.25 -11.37 -12.06
CA ILE A 73 -16.59 -10.39 -11.18
C ILE A 73 -16.65 -9.01 -11.84
N PHE A 74 -17.24 -8.02 -11.16
CA PHE A 74 -17.61 -6.75 -11.76
C PHE A 74 -17.26 -5.57 -10.87
N CYS A 75 -16.87 -4.45 -11.50
CA CYS A 75 -16.82 -3.17 -10.83
C CYS A 75 -18.24 -2.65 -10.62
N GLY A 76 -18.67 -2.54 -9.36
CA GLY A 76 -19.98 -2.01 -9.01
C GLY A 76 -20.01 -0.48 -8.91
N ALA A 77 -18.90 0.12 -8.46
CA ALA A 77 -18.74 1.57 -8.34
C ALA A 77 -17.25 1.94 -8.21
N LEU A 78 -16.93 3.21 -8.44
CA LEU A 78 -15.66 3.81 -8.12
C LEU A 78 -15.79 4.69 -6.88
N GLU A 79 -14.78 4.65 -6.00
CA GLU A 79 -14.73 5.45 -4.79
C GLU A 79 -14.44 6.92 -5.10
N HIS A 80 -15.19 7.82 -4.48
CA HIS A 80 -14.88 9.25 -4.47
C HIS A 80 -13.86 9.54 -3.38
N LYS A 81 -12.62 9.86 -3.77
CA LYS A 81 -11.48 10.00 -2.85
C LYS A 81 -11.04 11.44 -2.71
N MET A 82 -10.29 11.75 -1.63
CA MET A 82 -9.67 13.06 -1.42
C MET A 82 -8.47 13.32 -2.33
N GLY A 83 -7.86 12.28 -2.89
CA GLY A 83 -6.69 12.36 -3.76
C GLY A 83 -6.49 11.08 -4.55
N ILE A 84 -5.42 11.01 -5.35
CA ILE A 84 -5.09 9.88 -6.24
C ILE A 84 -6.29 9.57 -7.16
N HIS A 85 -6.87 10.61 -7.75
CA HIS A 85 -8.10 10.51 -8.56
C HIS A 85 -7.89 9.71 -9.86
N GLY A 86 -6.67 9.64 -10.36
CA GLY A 86 -6.33 8.87 -11.56
C GLY A 86 -6.30 7.36 -11.36
N ASN A 87 -6.40 6.87 -10.11
CA ASN A 87 -6.48 5.44 -9.82
C ASN A 87 -7.94 5.02 -9.62
N ALA A 88 -8.39 4.01 -10.38
CA ALA A 88 -9.69 3.39 -10.22
C ALA A 88 -9.72 2.55 -8.92
N THR A 89 -10.04 3.19 -7.79
CA THR A 89 -10.33 2.50 -6.54
C THR A 89 -11.77 2.02 -6.57
N ALA A 90 -11.96 0.72 -6.73
CA ALA A 90 -13.25 0.12 -7.08
C ALA A 90 -13.92 -0.58 -5.90
N GLN A 91 -15.25 -0.65 -5.98
CA GLN A 91 -16.06 -1.66 -5.30
C GLN A 91 -16.23 -2.83 -6.26
N ILE A 92 -15.83 -4.02 -5.83
CA ILE A 92 -15.88 -5.24 -6.65
C ILE A 92 -16.99 -6.14 -6.15
N ASN A 93 -17.91 -6.48 -7.02
CA ASN A 93 -18.97 -7.46 -6.82
C ASN A 93 -18.53 -8.80 -7.44
N ILE A 94 -18.62 -9.86 -6.65
CA ILE A 94 -18.26 -11.21 -7.02
C ILE A 94 -19.54 -12.05 -6.90
N ASP A 95 -20.04 -12.55 -8.02
CA ASP A 95 -21.35 -13.23 -8.10
C ASP A 95 -21.19 -14.63 -8.69
N GLY A 96 -20.63 -15.55 -7.90
CA GLY A 96 -20.32 -16.90 -8.35
C GLY A 96 -19.07 -16.98 -9.25
N ALA A 97 -18.10 -16.11 -9.06
CA ALA A 97 -16.88 -16.14 -9.87
C ALA A 97 -16.01 -17.35 -9.54
N ILE A 98 -15.47 -17.98 -10.56
CA ILE A 98 -14.60 -19.15 -10.41
C ILE A 98 -13.17 -18.70 -10.13
N GLY A 99 -12.56 -19.31 -9.11
CA GLY A 99 -11.19 -19.06 -8.72
C GLY A 99 -10.48 -20.28 -8.19
N SER A 100 -9.19 -20.17 -8.00
CA SER A 100 -8.32 -21.24 -7.49
C SER A 100 -7.78 -20.86 -6.11
N LEU A 101 -7.66 -21.85 -5.22
CA LEU A 101 -7.08 -21.67 -3.89
C LEU A 101 -5.59 -21.34 -4.00
N VAL A 102 -5.15 -20.31 -3.28
CA VAL A 102 -3.73 -19.96 -3.14
C VAL A 102 -3.21 -20.43 -1.79
N GLY A 103 -2.24 -21.32 -1.81
CA GLY A 103 -1.67 -21.91 -0.60
C GLY A 103 -2.59 -22.97 0.04
N GLN A 104 -2.66 -22.99 1.36
CA GLN A 104 -3.44 -23.97 2.12
C GLN A 104 -4.79 -23.39 2.58
N PRO A 105 -5.84 -24.24 2.69
CA PRO A 105 -7.10 -23.85 3.30
C PRO A 105 -6.89 -23.23 4.70
N ASN A 106 -7.63 -22.15 4.99
CA ASN A 106 -7.59 -21.45 6.29
C ASN A 106 -6.23 -20.79 6.64
N LYS A 107 -5.32 -20.68 5.66
CA LYS A 107 -4.02 -19.97 5.78
C LYS A 107 -3.92 -18.73 4.88
N GLY A 108 -5.04 -18.24 4.39
CA GLY A 108 -5.08 -17.14 3.43
C GLY A 108 -4.50 -15.83 3.93
N LEU A 109 -4.60 -15.52 5.22
CA LEU A 109 -3.96 -14.34 5.79
C LEU A 109 -2.44 -14.45 5.73
N ALA A 110 -1.86 -15.60 6.09
CA ALA A 110 -0.41 -15.80 6.01
C ALA A 110 0.09 -15.64 4.57
N ALA A 111 -0.64 -16.21 3.59
CA ALA A 111 -0.31 -16.05 2.17
C ALA A 111 -0.41 -14.59 1.71
N MET A 112 -1.44 -13.84 2.15
CA MET A 112 -1.59 -12.42 1.82
C MET A 112 -0.51 -11.54 2.47
N PHE A 113 -0.04 -11.87 3.66
CA PHE A 113 1.01 -11.10 4.32
C PHE A 113 2.35 -11.12 3.59
N VAL A 114 2.62 -12.11 2.76
CA VAL A 114 3.80 -12.11 1.88
C VAL A 114 3.80 -10.84 0.99
N MET A 115 2.65 -10.54 0.38
CA MET A 115 2.49 -9.30 -0.42
C MET A 115 2.40 -8.06 0.47
N MET A 116 1.65 -8.13 1.58
CA MET A 116 1.41 -6.97 2.44
C MET A 116 2.66 -6.44 3.12
N ASN A 117 3.61 -7.29 3.48
CA ASN A 117 4.86 -6.87 4.10
C ASN A 117 5.69 -6.00 3.13
N ALA A 118 5.81 -6.40 1.87
CA ALA A 118 6.45 -5.59 0.84
C ALA A 118 5.70 -4.25 0.61
N ALA A 119 4.36 -4.29 0.57
CA ALA A 119 3.53 -3.10 0.39
C ALA A 119 3.69 -2.09 1.55
N ARG A 120 3.84 -2.56 2.79
CA ARG A 120 4.06 -1.69 3.97
C ARG A 120 5.34 -0.86 3.83
N LEU A 121 6.44 -1.47 3.42
CA LEU A 121 7.69 -0.75 3.17
C LEU A 121 7.52 0.27 2.03
N GLY A 122 6.81 -0.10 0.96
CA GLY A 122 6.49 0.79 -0.17
C GLY A 122 5.68 2.01 0.25
N VAL A 123 4.63 1.83 1.08
CA VAL A 123 3.81 2.93 1.62
C VAL A 123 4.61 3.80 2.59
N GLY A 124 5.48 3.22 3.41
CA GLY A 124 6.43 3.97 4.24
C GLY A 124 7.33 4.88 3.42
N ASN A 125 7.87 4.38 2.32
CA ASN A 125 8.69 5.15 1.39
C ASN A 125 7.91 6.25 0.66
N GLN A 126 6.63 6.01 0.31
CA GLN A 126 5.74 7.05 -0.22
C GLN A 126 5.55 8.20 0.78
N SER A 127 5.32 7.88 2.05
CA SER A 127 5.19 8.88 3.13
C SER A 127 6.48 9.68 3.31
N LEU A 128 7.64 9.04 3.22
CA LEU A 128 8.94 9.70 3.24
C LEU A 128 9.10 10.69 2.08
N GLY A 129 8.72 10.28 0.86
CA GLY A 129 8.75 11.17 -0.31
C GLY A 129 7.90 12.43 -0.14
N LEU A 130 6.68 12.28 0.41
CA LEU A 130 5.79 13.41 0.72
C LEU A 130 6.38 14.31 1.81
N THR A 131 6.99 13.75 2.85
CA THR A 131 7.66 14.49 3.92
C THR A 131 8.83 15.32 3.38
N GLU A 132 9.64 14.73 2.51
CA GLU A 132 10.77 15.40 1.86
C GLU A 132 10.31 16.58 1.00
N VAL A 133 9.32 16.39 0.14
CA VAL A 133 8.75 17.45 -0.72
C VAL A 133 8.17 18.56 0.12
N ALA A 134 7.43 18.24 1.19
CA ALA A 134 6.87 19.25 2.10
C ALA A 134 7.96 20.08 2.76
N TYR A 135 9.03 19.45 3.26
CA TYR A 135 10.17 20.15 3.86
C TYR A 135 10.88 21.06 2.86
N GLN A 136 11.20 20.57 1.66
CA GLN A 136 11.91 21.37 0.63
C GLN A 136 11.11 22.60 0.22
N ASN A 137 9.81 22.44 -0.03
CA ASN A 137 8.93 23.57 -0.38
C ASN A 137 8.79 24.57 0.77
N ALA A 138 8.60 24.10 2.00
CA ALA A 138 8.54 24.96 3.17
C ALA A 138 9.83 25.75 3.39
N LEU A 139 11.00 25.11 3.19
CA LEU A 139 12.29 25.76 3.31
C LEU A 139 12.49 26.84 2.24
N ALA A 140 12.16 26.54 0.99
CA ALA A 140 12.23 27.51 -0.11
C ALA A 140 11.33 28.71 0.15
N TYR A 141 10.08 28.46 0.53
CA TYR A 141 9.14 29.52 0.88
C TYR A 141 9.62 30.37 2.07
N ALA A 142 10.12 29.75 3.14
CA ALA A 142 10.61 30.47 4.31
C ALA A 142 11.82 31.38 4.04
N LYS A 143 12.63 31.04 3.04
CA LYS A 143 13.76 31.87 2.58
C LYS A 143 13.31 33.06 1.73
N ASP A 144 12.23 32.90 0.97
CA ASP A 144 11.74 33.92 0.02
C ASP A 144 10.70 34.87 0.67
N ARG A 145 9.75 34.33 1.41
CA ARG A 145 8.69 35.12 2.06
C ARG A 145 9.24 36.07 3.09
N ILE A 146 9.03 37.38 2.91
CA ILE A 146 9.39 38.41 3.89
C ILE A 146 8.16 38.78 4.72
N GLN A 147 8.32 38.85 6.04
CA GLN A 147 7.27 39.32 6.97
C GLN A 147 7.87 39.63 8.34
N MET A 148 7.49 40.78 8.90
CA MET A 148 7.99 41.26 10.19
C MET A 148 9.51 41.47 10.21
N ARG A 149 10.06 41.81 11.40
CA ARG A 149 11.49 41.89 11.69
C ARG A 149 11.89 40.85 12.73
N SER A 150 13.10 40.34 12.63
CA SER A 150 13.67 39.46 13.64
C SER A 150 13.70 40.18 15.01
N LEU A 151 13.39 39.44 16.08
CA LEU A 151 13.45 39.96 17.47
C LEU A 151 14.86 40.42 17.86
N SER A 152 15.89 39.90 17.20
CA SER A 152 17.30 40.30 17.41
C SER A 152 17.79 41.37 16.44
N GLY A 153 16.87 42.17 15.87
CA GLY A 153 17.12 43.25 14.91
C GLY A 153 17.07 42.80 13.46
N ALA A 154 16.88 43.77 12.54
CA ALA A 154 16.73 43.53 11.11
C ALA A 154 17.89 42.75 10.52
N LYS A 155 17.58 41.66 9.79
CA LYS A 155 18.54 40.78 9.11
C LYS A 155 18.70 41.14 7.62
N ALA A 156 17.63 41.57 6.96
CA ALA A 156 17.64 42.12 5.59
C ALA A 156 17.37 43.62 5.63
N LYS A 157 18.41 44.41 5.92
CA LYS A 157 18.30 45.87 6.11
C LYS A 157 17.86 46.61 4.86
N ASP A 158 18.14 46.08 3.71
CA ASP A 158 17.78 46.57 2.36
C ASP A 158 16.34 46.26 1.95
N LYS A 159 15.62 45.43 2.71
CA LYS A 159 14.24 45.01 2.43
C LYS A 159 13.26 45.60 3.46
N PRO A 160 11.95 45.75 3.13
CA PRO A 160 10.94 46.26 4.04
C PRO A 160 10.65 45.32 5.22
N ALA A 161 10.98 44.04 5.14
CA ALA A 161 10.84 43.03 6.19
C ALA A 161 11.94 41.97 6.09
N ASP A 162 12.08 41.12 7.09
CA ASP A 162 13.02 39.99 7.05
C ASP A 162 12.37 38.74 6.45
N PRO A 163 13.15 37.81 5.82
CA PRO A 163 12.67 36.50 5.47
C PRO A 163 12.16 35.76 6.72
N ILE A 164 11.05 35.02 6.59
CA ILE A 164 10.42 34.40 7.78
C ILE A 164 11.29 33.30 8.39
N ILE A 165 12.27 32.78 7.68
CA ILE A 165 13.24 31.80 8.21
C ILE A 165 14.04 32.33 9.41
N VAL A 166 14.09 33.65 9.64
CA VAL A 166 14.80 34.21 10.79
C VAL A 166 14.01 34.10 12.10
N HIS A 167 12.71 33.80 12.03
CA HIS A 167 11.86 33.67 13.20
C HIS A 167 12.06 32.33 13.89
N PRO A 168 12.19 32.28 15.23
CA PRO A 168 12.52 31.05 15.96
C PRO A 168 11.52 29.92 15.77
N ASP A 169 10.23 30.20 15.76
CA ASP A 169 9.16 29.22 15.57
C ASP A 169 9.15 28.63 14.14
N VAL A 170 9.38 29.46 13.12
CA VAL A 170 9.55 28.97 11.74
C VAL A 170 10.76 28.04 11.65
N ARG A 171 11.87 28.43 12.26
CA ARG A 171 13.07 27.58 12.32
C ARG A 171 12.82 26.26 13.05
N LYS A 172 12.07 26.30 14.17
CA LYS A 172 11.68 25.10 14.91
C LYS A 172 10.85 24.15 14.04
N MET A 173 9.84 24.68 13.31
CA MET A 173 9.03 23.88 12.37
C MET A 173 9.88 23.25 11.27
N LEU A 174 10.78 24.02 10.65
CA LEU A 174 11.68 23.52 9.60
C LEU A 174 12.66 22.45 10.13
N LEU A 175 13.23 22.66 11.32
CA LEU A 175 14.11 21.65 11.94
C LEU A 175 13.37 20.37 12.28
N THR A 176 12.12 20.47 12.75
CA THR A 176 11.27 19.30 13.01
C THR A 176 10.99 18.53 11.70
N ALA A 177 10.56 19.24 10.65
CA ALA A 177 10.30 18.64 9.34
C ALA A 177 11.58 17.97 8.78
N LYS A 178 12.73 18.62 8.88
CA LYS A 178 14.02 18.06 8.47
C LYS A 178 14.38 16.79 9.25
N ALA A 179 14.21 16.82 10.57
CA ALA A 179 14.52 15.66 11.42
C ALA A 179 13.66 14.43 11.04
N TYR A 180 12.36 14.64 10.75
CA TYR A 180 11.50 13.56 10.28
C TYR A 180 11.86 13.05 8.87
N ALA A 181 12.22 13.95 7.96
CA ALA A 181 12.62 13.57 6.61
C ALA A 181 13.93 12.75 6.61
N GLU A 182 14.96 13.23 7.31
CA GLU A 182 16.27 12.55 7.36
C GLU A 182 16.21 11.26 8.22
N GLY A 183 15.55 11.31 9.38
CA GLY A 183 15.37 10.14 10.25
C GLY A 183 14.50 9.07 9.60
N GLY A 184 13.40 9.46 8.93
CA GLY A 184 12.55 8.57 8.15
C GLY A 184 13.31 7.89 7.01
N ARG A 185 14.19 8.62 6.32
CA ARG A 185 15.07 8.06 5.28
C ARG A 185 16.04 7.02 5.85
N ALA A 186 16.69 7.33 6.96
CA ALA A 186 17.58 6.39 7.63
C ALA A 186 16.84 5.11 8.03
N LEU A 187 15.64 5.24 8.60
CA LEU A 187 14.79 4.11 8.97
C LEU A 187 14.37 3.28 7.75
N ALA A 188 13.94 3.92 6.67
CA ALA A 188 13.53 3.22 5.44
C ALA A 188 14.68 2.39 4.84
N ILE A 189 15.90 2.97 4.80
CA ILE A 189 17.11 2.27 4.33
C ILE A 189 17.46 1.11 5.26
N TYR A 190 17.35 1.31 6.58
CA TYR A 190 17.60 0.26 7.57
C TYR A 190 16.63 -0.91 7.41
N CYS A 191 15.32 -0.65 7.25
CA CYS A 191 14.32 -1.68 6.97
C CYS A 191 14.58 -2.41 5.64
N ALA A 192 14.96 -1.70 4.59
CA ALA A 192 15.34 -2.31 3.31
C ALA A 192 16.55 -3.25 3.47
N MET A 193 17.56 -2.83 4.22
CA MET A 193 18.74 -3.67 4.53
C MET A 193 18.35 -4.92 5.34
N LEU A 194 17.43 -4.80 6.29
CA LEU A 194 16.93 -5.96 7.05
C LEU A 194 16.18 -6.93 6.14
N LEU A 195 15.36 -6.43 5.22
CA LEU A 195 14.65 -7.24 4.24
C LEU A 195 15.62 -7.99 3.32
N ASP A 196 16.65 -7.33 2.83
CA ASP A 196 17.70 -7.98 2.02
C ASP A 196 18.40 -9.10 2.80
N LYS A 197 18.70 -8.86 4.09
CA LYS A 197 19.30 -9.89 4.96
C LYS A 197 18.35 -11.06 5.22
N GLU A 198 17.08 -10.81 5.49
CA GLU A 198 16.07 -11.86 5.67
C GLU A 198 15.96 -12.76 4.44
N LEU A 199 15.96 -12.16 3.25
CA LEU A 199 15.76 -12.90 2.00
C LEU A 199 17.01 -13.59 1.46
N HIS A 200 18.19 -12.99 1.64
CA HIS A 200 19.38 -13.37 0.87
C HIS A 200 20.62 -13.69 1.71
N HIS A 201 20.62 -13.46 3.03
CA HIS A 201 21.82 -13.76 3.82
C HIS A 201 22.12 -15.25 3.88
N THR A 202 23.40 -15.63 3.82
CA THR A 202 23.84 -17.05 3.84
C THR A 202 23.60 -17.73 5.18
N ASP A 203 23.72 -16.99 6.29
CA ASP A 203 23.50 -17.47 7.66
C ASP A 203 22.00 -17.41 8.02
N GLU A 204 21.43 -18.57 8.35
CA GLU A 204 20.01 -18.73 8.72
C GLU A 204 19.63 -17.93 9.98
N LYS A 205 20.54 -17.85 10.95
CA LYS A 205 20.30 -17.07 12.17
C LYS A 205 20.14 -15.59 11.84
N VAL A 206 21.00 -15.04 10.96
CA VAL A 206 20.91 -13.64 10.53
C VAL A 206 19.63 -13.38 9.77
N ARG A 207 19.18 -14.31 8.90
CA ARG A 207 17.88 -14.20 8.22
C ARG A 207 16.74 -14.09 9.22
N LYS A 208 16.70 -15.01 10.20
CA LYS A 208 15.66 -15.05 11.23
C LYS A 208 15.64 -13.77 12.08
N ASP A 209 16.80 -13.40 12.63
CA ASP A 209 16.93 -12.21 13.47
C ASP A 209 16.51 -10.93 12.71
N SER A 210 16.82 -10.84 11.41
CA SER A 210 16.44 -9.71 10.57
C SER A 210 14.92 -9.66 10.33
N GLY A 211 14.27 -10.79 10.09
CA GLY A 211 12.81 -10.87 9.92
C GLY A 211 12.03 -10.56 11.20
N GLU A 212 12.60 -10.89 12.39
CA GLU A 212 12.00 -10.53 13.69
C GLU A 212 12.06 -9.02 14.00
N MET A 213 12.97 -8.29 13.34
CA MET A 213 13.14 -6.84 13.51
C MET A 213 12.29 -6.01 12.53
N LEU A 214 11.75 -6.62 11.47
CA LEU A 214 10.88 -5.99 10.47
C LEU A 214 9.41 -5.98 10.90
#